data_ee82a20b19d22b053ebb2c7fc7bb4d57
#
_entry.id   ee82a20b19d22b053ebb2c7fc7bb4d57
#
_cell.length_a   1.000
_cell.length_b   1.000
_cell.length_c   1.000
_cell.angle_alpha   90.00
_cell.angle_beta   90.00
_cell.angle_gamma   90.00
#
_symmetry.space_group_name_H-M   'P 1'
#
loop_
_entity.id
_entity.type
_entity.pdbx_description
1 polymer ?
#
loop_
_entity_poly.entity_id
_entity_poly.type
_entity_poly.pdbx_seq_one_letter_code
_entity_poly.pdbx_strand_id
1 'polypeptide(L)'
;MRFRTAALLALVAALAVSANAAPPQSARALSGAFLMGAYPGAAEDKAKAATPSSQPTDSGQYVGATVCQGCHDELYKGFETSPHWMTTQETKMTHGAHGCESCHGPGAAHVEGGGDKSKIFTFIGAKSEEITKRCLSCHEAKPEQRQFMQSTHNQNGVSCTSCHSIHHTKAEYLLVSKQPGLCYSCHAEQKADFQKPFRHRVDEGLIKCTDCHNAHGTLRDRQVRSAPNQDLICVKCHSDKRGPFVFEHEPVRVEGCPTCHTPHASAYPRLLLTARVNALCLQCHEQIPTGVHGPQNTYRSTCIICHNSIHGSNVSNFFFK
;
A
#
# COMPACT_ATOMS: atom_id res chain seq x y z
N MET A 1 64.79 -37.39 -8.99
CA MET A 1 65.85 -36.61 -9.66
C MET A 1 65.31 -35.27 -10.03
N ARG A 2 65.95 -34.20 -9.48
CA ARG A 2 66.00 -32.81 -9.86
C ARG A 2 64.70 -31.97 -9.92
N PHE A 3 64.49 -31.21 -8.84
CA PHE A 3 63.70 -30.01 -8.68
C PHE A 3 64.11 -28.88 -9.65
N ARG A 4 63.12 -28.13 -10.16
CA ARG A 4 63.35 -26.78 -10.63
C ARG A 4 62.22 -25.88 -10.12
N THR A 5 62.56 -25.07 -9.14
CA THR A 5 61.79 -23.93 -8.60
C THR A 5 61.84 -22.79 -9.61
N ALA A 6 60.67 -22.23 -9.92
CA ALA A 6 60.52 -20.96 -10.58
C ALA A 6 59.76 -20.00 -9.65
N ALA A 7 60.43 -18.95 -9.19
CA ALA A 7 59.90 -17.88 -8.40
C ALA A 7 59.15 -16.88 -9.30
N LEU A 8 57.91 -16.55 -8.97
CA LEU A 8 57.18 -15.40 -9.56
C LEU A 8 57.12 -14.28 -8.54
N LEU A 9 57.77 -13.18 -8.86
CA LEU A 9 57.68 -11.90 -8.16
C LEU A 9 56.29 -11.27 -8.47
N ALA A 10 55.51 -11.00 -7.43
CA ALA A 10 54.32 -10.20 -7.51
C ALA A 10 54.62 -8.76 -7.11
N LEU A 11 54.43 -7.84 -8.04
CA LEU A 11 54.54 -6.40 -7.87
C LEU A 11 53.24 -5.91 -7.20
N VAL A 12 53.33 -5.39 -5.97
CA VAL A 12 52.23 -4.72 -5.28
C VAL A 12 52.29 -3.23 -5.61
N ALA A 13 51.40 -2.74 -6.41
CA ALA A 13 51.17 -1.30 -6.63
C ALA A 13 50.21 -0.78 -5.55
N ALA A 14 50.73 0.05 -4.64
CA ALA A 14 49.96 0.77 -3.64
C ALA A 14 49.31 2.00 -4.29
N LEU A 15 48.00 2.00 -4.42
CA LEU A 15 47.19 3.19 -4.77
C LEU A 15 46.80 3.90 -3.47
N ALA A 16 47.41 5.04 -3.22
CA ALA A 16 47.03 5.96 -2.15
C ALA A 16 45.74 6.69 -2.56
N VAL A 17 44.65 6.43 -1.85
CA VAL A 17 43.41 7.19 -1.95
C VAL A 17 43.46 8.32 -0.91
N SER A 18 43.60 9.55 -1.39
CA SER A 18 43.51 10.75 -0.56
C SER A 18 42.09 10.99 -0.13
N ALA A 19 41.78 10.82 1.14
CA ALA A 19 40.51 11.20 1.74
C ALA A 19 40.51 12.73 2.02
N ASN A 20 39.76 13.48 1.23
CA ASN A 20 39.43 14.87 1.56
C ASN A 20 38.34 14.89 2.61
N ALA A 21 38.70 15.15 3.85
CA ALA A 21 37.76 15.43 4.93
C ALA A 21 37.31 16.89 4.85
N ALA A 22 36.02 17.13 4.69
CA ALA A 22 35.42 18.45 4.82
C ALA A 22 35.28 18.83 6.31
N PRO A 23 35.47 20.10 6.68
CA PRO A 23 35.40 20.54 8.08
C PRO A 23 33.94 20.65 8.55
N PRO A 24 33.65 20.48 9.85
CA PRO A 24 32.31 20.60 10.41
C PRO A 24 31.82 22.05 10.36
N GLN A 25 30.61 22.25 9.85
CA GLN A 25 29.93 23.53 9.87
C GLN A 25 29.45 23.85 11.29
N SER A 26 29.96 24.89 11.87
CA SER A 26 29.57 25.45 13.16
C SER A 26 28.10 25.93 13.12
N ALA A 27 27.33 25.53 14.12
CA ALA A 27 25.99 26.02 14.39
C ALA A 27 26.01 27.54 14.64
N ARG A 28 25.41 28.33 13.78
CA ARG A 28 25.04 29.72 14.01
C ARG A 28 23.68 29.76 14.68
N ALA A 29 23.69 30.14 15.96
CA ALA A 29 22.48 30.55 16.67
C ALA A 29 21.93 31.83 16.03
N LEU A 30 20.73 31.76 15.46
CA LEU A 30 19.96 32.94 15.05
C LEU A 30 18.89 33.20 16.11
N SER A 31 19.20 34.14 17.02
CA SER A 31 18.20 34.83 17.83
C SER A 31 17.45 35.79 16.93
N GLY A 32 16.22 35.39 16.53
CA GLY A 32 15.30 36.23 15.79
C GLY A 32 14.05 36.47 16.62
N ALA A 33 13.88 37.71 17.08
CA ALA A 33 12.68 38.18 17.77
C ALA A 33 11.44 38.02 16.87
N PHE A 34 10.42 37.33 17.37
CA PHE A 34 9.13 37.22 16.72
C PHE A 34 8.36 38.54 16.87
N LEU A 35 8.37 39.35 15.82
CA LEU A 35 7.42 40.46 15.67
C LEU A 35 6.11 39.86 15.15
N MET A 36 5.06 39.90 15.97
CA MET A 36 3.69 39.63 15.54
C MET A 36 3.27 40.69 14.53
N GLY A 37 3.40 40.39 13.25
CA GLY A 37 2.77 41.14 12.17
C GLY A 37 1.35 40.67 12.00
N ALA A 38 0.38 41.62 12.12
CA ALA A 38 -1.00 41.39 11.80
C ALA A 38 -1.15 40.97 10.33
N TYR A 39 -1.80 39.84 10.09
CA TYR A 39 -2.20 39.41 8.74
C TYR A 39 -3.36 40.35 8.27
N PRO A 40 -3.21 41.02 7.14
CA PRO A 40 -4.36 41.66 6.48
C PRO A 40 -5.26 40.56 5.87
N GLY A 41 -6.56 40.83 5.94
CA GLY A 41 -7.66 39.95 5.63
C GLY A 41 -7.50 39.09 4.40
N ALA A 42 -7.91 37.83 4.55
CA ALA A 42 -8.09 36.88 3.47
C ALA A 42 -9.13 37.43 2.50
N ALA A 43 -8.68 37.83 1.32
CA ALA A 43 -9.57 37.99 0.20
C ALA A 43 -10.13 36.59 -0.12
N GLU A 44 -11.44 36.45 -0.10
CA GLU A 44 -12.15 35.30 -0.61
C GLU A 44 -11.90 35.18 -2.12
N ASP A 45 -10.83 34.49 -2.49
CA ASP A 45 -10.75 33.92 -3.83
C ASP A 45 -11.80 32.82 -3.92
N LYS A 46 -12.98 33.24 -4.43
CA LYS A 46 -13.94 32.28 -4.98
C LYS A 46 -13.23 31.49 -6.05
N ALA A 47 -12.69 30.32 -5.66
CA ALA A 47 -12.26 29.30 -6.59
C ALA A 47 -13.45 29.06 -7.53
N LYS A 48 -13.31 29.56 -8.74
CA LYS A 48 -14.24 29.33 -9.84
C LYS A 48 -14.28 27.81 -10.01
N ALA A 49 -15.35 27.19 -9.53
CA ALA A 49 -15.60 25.77 -9.73
C ALA A 49 -15.39 25.52 -11.22
N ALA A 50 -14.41 24.66 -11.54
CA ALA A 50 -14.22 24.21 -12.90
C ALA A 50 -15.54 23.60 -13.32
N THR A 51 -16.19 24.24 -14.26
CA THR A 51 -17.41 23.75 -14.90
C THR A 51 -17.05 22.36 -15.43
N PRO A 52 -17.76 21.27 -15.02
CA PRO A 52 -17.54 19.99 -15.63
C PRO A 52 -17.73 20.20 -17.13
N SER A 53 -16.75 19.77 -17.93
CA SER A 53 -16.87 19.83 -19.37
C SER A 53 -18.16 19.13 -19.74
N SER A 54 -19.15 19.90 -20.18
CA SER A 54 -20.39 19.36 -20.71
C SER A 54 -20.01 18.45 -21.87
N GLN A 55 -20.08 17.13 -21.63
CA GLN A 55 -20.10 16.21 -22.75
C GLN A 55 -21.26 16.62 -23.64
N PRO A 56 -21.09 16.65 -24.96
CA PRO A 56 -22.18 16.97 -25.86
C PRO A 56 -23.32 15.98 -25.59
N THR A 57 -24.46 16.50 -25.16
CA THR A 57 -25.71 15.75 -25.04
C THR A 57 -26.27 15.55 -26.45
N ASP A 58 -25.53 14.82 -27.30
CA ASP A 58 -26.04 14.41 -28.58
C ASP A 58 -26.77 13.07 -28.36
N SER A 59 -28.07 13.18 -28.06
CA SER A 59 -28.95 12.05 -27.78
C SER A 59 -29.03 11.05 -28.96
N GLY A 60 -28.56 11.42 -30.14
CA GLY A 60 -28.52 10.55 -31.31
C GLY A 60 -27.32 9.60 -31.39
N GLN A 61 -26.32 9.77 -30.52
CA GLN A 61 -25.12 8.92 -30.53
C GLN A 61 -25.21 7.70 -29.58
N TYR A 62 -26.14 7.72 -28.63
CA TYR A 62 -26.36 6.64 -27.68
C TYR A 62 -27.51 5.74 -28.15
N VAL A 63 -27.27 4.44 -28.21
CA VAL A 63 -28.23 3.45 -28.74
C VAL A 63 -28.94 2.63 -27.64
N GLY A 64 -28.40 2.64 -26.43
CA GLY A 64 -28.92 1.90 -25.27
C GLY A 64 -28.45 0.44 -25.19
N ALA A 65 -28.44 -0.06 -23.96
CA ALA A 65 -27.88 -1.37 -23.64
C ALA A 65 -28.54 -2.55 -24.37
N THR A 66 -29.85 -2.47 -24.66
CA THR A 66 -30.59 -3.50 -25.38
C THR A 66 -30.14 -3.71 -26.83
N VAL A 67 -29.65 -2.65 -27.47
CA VAL A 67 -29.05 -2.77 -28.83
C VAL A 67 -27.73 -3.55 -28.75
N CYS A 68 -26.95 -3.33 -27.72
CA CYS A 68 -25.69 -4.06 -27.49
C CYS A 68 -25.93 -5.56 -27.28
N GLN A 69 -27.05 -5.93 -26.61
CA GLN A 69 -27.40 -7.30 -26.35
C GLN A 69 -27.49 -8.12 -27.65
N GLY A 70 -27.98 -7.55 -28.74
CA GLY A 70 -28.16 -8.25 -30.03
C GLY A 70 -26.87 -8.94 -30.52
N CYS A 71 -25.68 -8.43 -30.18
CA CYS A 71 -24.39 -9.02 -30.55
C CYS A 71 -23.61 -9.52 -29.32
N HIS A 72 -23.83 -8.96 -28.14
CA HIS A 72 -23.06 -9.18 -26.91
C HIS A 72 -23.92 -9.83 -25.79
N ASP A 73 -24.74 -10.83 -26.12
CA ASP A 73 -25.73 -11.45 -25.20
C ASP A 73 -25.09 -12.04 -23.93
N GLU A 74 -23.96 -12.72 -24.05
CA GLU A 74 -23.24 -13.27 -22.87
C GLU A 74 -22.70 -12.19 -21.95
N LEU A 75 -22.14 -11.12 -22.49
CA LEU A 75 -21.65 -9.98 -21.71
C LEU A 75 -22.82 -9.24 -21.06
N TYR A 76 -23.92 -9.10 -21.77
CA TYR A 76 -25.15 -8.47 -21.27
C TYR A 76 -25.68 -9.22 -20.05
N LYS A 77 -25.87 -10.55 -20.16
CA LYS A 77 -26.33 -11.42 -19.06
C LYS A 77 -25.37 -11.39 -17.86
N GLY A 78 -24.06 -11.37 -18.12
CA GLY A 78 -23.06 -11.23 -17.06
C GLY A 78 -23.16 -9.87 -16.36
N PHE A 79 -23.39 -8.81 -17.12
CA PHE A 79 -23.53 -7.47 -16.61
C PHE A 79 -24.81 -7.28 -15.77
N GLU A 80 -25.91 -7.95 -16.08
CA GLU A 80 -27.15 -7.96 -15.29
C GLU A 80 -26.92 -8.36 -13.83
N THR A 81 -25.93 -9.22 -13.57
CA THR A 81 -25.58 -9.67 -12.22
C THR A 81 -24.59 -8.71 -11.52
N SER A 82 -24.07 -7.73 -12.23
CA SER A 82 -23.12 -6.75 -11.71
C SER A 82 -23.84 -5.61 -10.99
N PRO A 83 -23.26 -5.08 -9.89
CA PRO A 83 -23.75 -3.84 -9.27
C PRO A 83 -23.82 -2.65 -10.24
N HIS A 84 -23.03 -2.68 -11.33
CA HIS A 84 -23.06 -1.64 -12.36
C HIS A 84 -24.27 -1.72 -13.28
N TRP A 85 -25.07 -2.79 -13.19
CA TRP A 85 -26.36 -2.88 -13.90
C TRP A 85 -27.29 -1.69 -13.60
N MET A 86 -27.16 -1.09 -12.43
CA MET A 86 -27.88 0.13 -12.07
C MET A 86 -27.72 1.27 -13.09
N THR A 87 -26.60 1.33 -13.82
CA THR A 87 -26.36 2.33 -14.86
C THR A 87 -27.35 2.21 -16.05
N THR A 88 -28.03 1.09 -16.19
CA THR A 88 -29.10 0.89 -17.20
C THR A 88 -30.44 1.42 -16.72
N GLN A 89 -30.64 1.60 -15.42
CA GLN A 89 -31.94 1.83 -14.81
C GLN A 89 -32.09 3.24 -14.23
N GLU A 90 -31.01 3.88 -13.80
CA GLU A 90 -31.06 5.18 -13.13
C GLU A 90 -30.90 6.35 -14.09
N THR A 91 -31.99 7.07 -14.33
CA THR A 91 -32.00 8.35 -15.10
C THR A 91 -31.46 9.54 -14.31
N LYS A 92 -31.16 9.38 -13.01
CA LYS A 92 -30.77 10.46 -12.09
C LYS A 92 -29.25 10.54 -11.84
N MET A 93 -28.45 9.69 -12.44
CA MET A 93 -26.99 9.77 -12.28
C MET A 93 -26.46 11.01 -13.00
N THR A 94 -25.67 11.79 -12.32
CA THR A 94 -25.06 13.06 -12.79
C THR A 94 -24.21 12.93 -14.05
N HIS A 95 -23.84 11.69 -14.44
CA HIS A 95 -23.01 11.38 -15.60
C HIS A 95 -23.72 10.60 -16.71
N GLY A 96 -25.04 10.61 -16.71
CA GLY A 96 -25.86 9.90 -17.72
C GLY A 96 -25.86 8.37 -17.50
N ALA A 97 -27.03 7.81 -17.28
CA ALA A 97 -27.22 6.38 -17.17
C ALA A 97 -27.41 5.79 -18.59
N HIS A 98 -26.32 5.33 -19.19
CA HIS A 98 -26.32 4.79 -20.54
C HIS A 98 -25.93 3.28 -20.59
N GLY A 99 -26.00 2.59 -19.45
CA GLY A 99 -25.66 1.15 -19.39
C GLY A 99 -24.22 0.88 -19.84
N CYS A 100 -24.09 0.07 -20.88
CA CYS A 100 -22.78 -0.27 -21.47
C CYS A 100 -22.01 0.97 -21.91
N GLU A 101 -22.72 1.94 -22.47
CA GLU A 101 -22.16 3.17 -23.03
C GLU A 101 -21.66 4.16 -21.95
N SER A 102 -22.06 3.98 -20.69
CA SER A 102 -21.49 4.74 -19.56
C SER A 102 -19.97 4.52 -19.42
N CYS A 103 -19.50 3.34 -19.81
CA CYS A 103 -18.09 2.98 -19.77
C CYS A 103 -17.43 2.97 -21.14
N HIS A 104 -18.15 2.50 -22.18
CA HIS A 104 -17.62 2.35 -23.53
C HIS A 104 -17.78 3.59 -24.41
N GLY A 105 -18.60 4.56 -23.97
CA GLY A 105 -18.95 5.74 -24.76
C GLY A 105 -20.04 5.44 -25.80
N PRO A 106 -20.45 6.44 -26.59
CA PRO A 106 -21.53 6.32 -27.56
C PRO A 106 -21.32 5.20 -28.56
N GLY A 107 -22.36 4.35 -28.75
CA GLY A 107 -22.27 3.13 -29.53
C GLY A 107 -22.80 3.21 -30.97
N ALA A 108 -23.48 4.29 -31.35
CA ALA A 108 -24.14 4.39 -32.68
C ALA A 108 -23.19 4.09 -33.83
N ALA A 109 -22.03 4.77 -33.87
CA ALA A 109 -21.05 4.57 -34.95
C ALA A 109 -20.47 3.14 -34.99
N HIS A 110 -20.36 2.48 -33.82
CA HIS A 110 -19.93 1.09 -33.74
C HIS A 110 -20.99 0.13 -34.33
N VAL A 111 -22.26 0.35 -34.00
CA VAL A 111 -23.37 -0.44 -34.50
C VAL A 111 -23.58 -0.25 -36.00
N GLU A 112 -23.61 1.01 -36.48
CA GLU A 112 -23.71 1.35 -37.89
C GLU A 112 -22.53 0.81 -38.73
N GLY A 113 -21.34 0.75 -38.09
CA GLY A 113 -20.15 0.17 -38.72
C GLY A 113 -20.10 -1.37 -38.66
N GLY A 114 -21.18 -2.05 -38.29
CA GLY A 114 -21.24 -3.51 -38.23
C GLY A 114 -20.34 -4.12 -37.14
N GLY A 115 -20.09 -3.39 -36.05
CA GLY A 115 -19.24 -3.85 -34.95
C GLY A 115 -17.79 -3.39 -35.02
N ASP A 116 -17.51 -2.32 -35.76
CA ASP A 116 -16.16 -1.75 -35.85
C ASP A 116 -15.63 -1.26 -34.48
N LYS A 117 -14.66 -1.99 -33.95
CA LYS A 117 -14.06 -1.73 -32.64
C LYS A 117 -13.32 -0.39 -32.53
N SER A 118 -12.91 0.19 -33.65
CA SER A 118 -12.24 1.49 -33.66
C SER A 118 -13.19 2.66 -33.36
N LYS A 119 -14.49 2.43 -33.46
CA LYS A 119 -15.55 3.42 -33.26
C LYS A 119 -16.19 3.42 -31.87
N ILE A 120 -15.64 2.63 -30.96
CA ILE A 120 -16.08 2.57 -29.56
C ILE A 120 -14.87 2.37 -28.65
N PHE A 121 -14.93 2.85 -27.43
CA PHE A 121 -13.81 2.64 -26.51
C PHE A 121 -13.72 1.16 -26.08
N THR A 122 -12.55 0.58 -26.26
CA THR A 122 -12.22 -0.78 -25.80
C THR A 122 -11.20 -0.74 -24.68
N PHE A 123 -11.46 -1.45 -23.59
CA PHE A 123 -10.54 -1.55 -22.46
C PHE A 123 -9.31 -2.42 -22.76
N ILE A 124 -9.44 -3.35 -23.71
CA ILE A 124 -8.33 -4.21 -24.15
C ILE A 124 -7.37 -3.38 -24.98
N GLY A 125 -6.14 -3.28 -24.51
CA GLY A 125 -5.08 -2.50 -25.18
C GLY A 125 -5.12 -0.99 -24.92
N ALA A 126 -6.12 -0.49 -24.18
CA ALA A 126 -6.17 0.90 -23.75
C ALA A 126 -5.08 1.20 -22.71
N LYS A 127 -4.63 2.46 -22.68
CA LYS A 127 -3.69 2.91 -21.66
C LYS A 127 -4.33 2.90 -20.28
N SER A 128 -3.56 2.50 -19.26
CA SER A 128 -4.03 2.43 -17.88
C SER A 128 -4.63 3.74 -17.37
N GLU A 129 -4.08 4.87 -17.81
CA GLU A 129 -4.58 6.20 -17.46
C GLU A 129 -5.98 6.45 -18.01
N GLU A 130 -6.26 6.05 -19.25
CA GLU A 130 -7.57 6.21 -19.89
C GLU A 130 -8.63 5.33 -19.22
N ILE A 131 -8.26 4.08 -18.89
CA ILE A 131 -9.11 3.15 -18.13
C ILE A 131 -9.44 3.77 -16.77
N THR A 132 -8.42 4.22 -16.06
CA THR A 132 -8.56 4.81 -14.73
C THR A 132 -9.46 6.04 -14.74
N LYS A 133 -9.27 6.96 -15.67
CA LYS A 133 -10.12 8.15 -15.83
C LYS A 133 -11.60 7.80 -16.00
N ARG A 134 -11.90 6.78 -16.81
CA ARG A 134 -13.29 6.34 -17.02
C ARG A 134 -13.93 5.80 -15.75
N CYS A 135 -13.22 5.03 -14.97
CA CYS A 135 -13.75 4.53 -13.70
C CYS A 135 -13.90 5.66 -12.66
N LEU A 136 -12.90 6.54 -12.57
CA LEU A 136 -12.88 7.64 -11.61
C LEU A 136 -13.92 8.73 -11.94
N SER A 137 -14.43 8.81 -13.16
CA SER A 137 -15.53 9.75 -13.46
C SER A 137 -16.74 9.57 -12.52
N CYS A 138 -16.94 8.37 -11.98
CA CYS A 138 -17.97 8.06 -10.99
C CYS A 138 -17.40 7.72 -9.61
N HIS A 139 -16.19 7.14 -9.55
CA HIS A 139 -15.60 6.58 -8.33
C HIS A 139 -14.64 7.51 -7.60
N GLU A 140 -14.28 8.68 -8.14
CA GLU A 140 -13.31 9.61 -7.53
C GLU A 140 -13.72 10.08 -6.12
N ALA A 141 -15.01 10.33 -5.92
CA ALA A 141 -15.53 10.80 -4.63
C ALA A 141 -15.54 9.72 -3.53
N LYS A 142 -15.33 8.45 -3.87
CA LYS A 142 -15.34 7.35 -2.90
C LYS A 142 -14.06 7.37 -2.06
N PRO A 143 -14.15 7.35 -0.73
CA PRO A 143 -12.97 7.46 0.16
C PRO A 143 -11.90 6.39 -0.12
N GLU A 144 -12.30 5.16 -0.46
CA GLU A 144 -11.39 4.05 -0.71
C GLU A 144 -10.56 4.25 -1.98
N GLN A 145 -11.05 4.93 -3.00
CA GLN A 145 -10.40 5.14 -4.29
C GLN A 145 -9.71 6.51 -4.41
N ARG A 146 -9.97 7.44 -3.49
CA ARG A 146 -9.48 8.83 -3.54
C ARG A 146 -7.97 8.95 -3.75
N GLN A 147 -7.19 8.02 -3.21
CA GLN A 147 -5.73 8.03 -3.31
C GLN A 147 -5.19 7.23 -4.49
N PHE A 148 -6.05 6.67 -5.35
CA PHE A 148 -5.60 5.77 -6.40
C PHE A 148 -4.63 6.44 -7.38
N MET A 149 -4.89 7.68 -7.76
CA MET A 149 -4.00 8.42 -8.69
C MET A 149 -2.58 8.61 -8.14
N GLN A 150 -2.41 8.69 -6.82
CA GLN A 150 -1.13 8.80 -6.14
C GLN A 150 -0.56 7.43 -5.74
N SER A 151 -1.32 6.36 -5.91
CA SER A 151 -0.90 5.01 -5.52
C SER A 151 0.27 4.50 -6.34
N THR A 152 1.10 3.66 -5.73
CA THR A 152 2.18 2.97 -6.43
C THR A 152 1.64 2.09 -7.57
N HIS A 153 0.45 1.52 -7.44
CA HIS A 153 -0.19 0.76 -8.51
C HIS A 153 -0.43 1.63 -9.75
N ASN A 154 -1.06 2.80 -9.58
CA ASN A 154 -1.29 3.71 -10.72
C ASN A 154 0.01 4.20 -11.34
N GLN A 155 1.02 4.55 -10.51
CA GLN A 155 2.34 5.00 -10.97
C GLN A 155 3.08 3.92 -11.79
N ASN A 156 2.79 2.65 -11.55
CA ASN A 156 3.34 1.52 -12.29
C ASN A 156 2.40 1.00 -13.39
N GLY A 157 1.43 1.80 -13.82
CA GLY A 157 0.57 1.48 -14.95
C GLY A 157 -0.49 0.41 -14.66
N VAL A 158 -0.78 0.09 -13.40
CA VAL A 158 -1.87 -0.80 -13.02
C VAL A 158 -3.17 -0.01 -13.04
N SER A 159 -4.16 -0.48 -13.78
CA SER A 159 -5.49 0.13 -13.88
C SER A 159 -6.54 -0.65 -13.07
N CYS A 160 -7.73 -0.09 -12.97
CA CYS A 160 -8.84 -0.73 -12.26
C CYS A 160 -9.15 -2.12 -12.80
N THR A 161 -9.13 -2.31 -14.14
CA THR A 161 -9.42 -3.59 -14.79
C THR A 161 -8.34 -4.64 -14.63
N SER A 162 -7.17 -4.28 -14.12
CA SER A 162 -6.13 -5.26 -13.75
C SER A 162 -6.57 -6.15 -12.57
N CYS A 163 -7.46 -5.62 -11.73
CA CYS A 163 -7.95 -6.31 -10.53
C CYS A 163 -9.46 -6.55 -10.56
N HIS A 164 -10.24 -5.74 -11.27
CA HIS A 164 -11.70 -5.80 -11.28
C HIS A 164 -12.26 -6.23 -12.65
N SER A 165 -13.32 -7.04 -12.61
CA SER A 165 -14.13 -7.41 -13.78
C SER A 165 -15.54 -6.89 -13.60
N ILE A 166 -15.97 -6.02 -14.51
CA ILE A 166 -17.29 -5.38 -14.42
C ILE A 166 -18.40 -6.25 -15.02
N HIS A 167 -18.10 -7.01 -16.07
CA HIS A 167 -19.09 -7.81 -16.77
C HIS A 167 -19.45 -9.11 -16.06
N HIS A 168 -18.53 -9.66 -15.26
CA HIS A 168 -18.74 -10.95 -14.59
C HIS A 168 -18.23 -10.88 -13.15
N THR A 169 -19.12 -11.18 -12.22
CA THR A 169 -18.75 -11.28 -10.81
C THR A 169 -18.08 -12.62 -10.57
N LYS A 170 -16.73 -12.62 -10.49
CA LYS A 170 -15.95 -13.85 -10.22
C LYS A 170 -15.61 -14.00 -8.75
N ALA A 171 -15.42 -12.88 -8.05
CA ALA A 171 -15.12 -12.84 -6.63
C ALA A 171 -15.72 -11.58 -6.00
N GLU A 172 -15.74 -11.55 -4.67
CA GLU A 172 -16.19 -10.41 -3.88
C GLU A 172 -15.56 -9.10 -4.38
N TYR A 173 -16.32 -8.01 -4.36
CA TYR A 173 -15.91 -6.69 -4.88
C TYR A 173 -15.53 -6.66 -6.36
N LEU A 174 -16.12 -7.51 -7.18
CA LEU A 174 -15.85 -7.64 -8.62
C LEU A 174 -14.39 -7.99 -8.94
N LEU A 175 -13.67 -8.60 -8.04
CA LEU A 175 -12.30 -9.02 -8.30
C LEU A 175 -12.25 -10.15 -9.34
N VAL A 176 -11.24 -10.11 -10.21
CA VAL A 176 -11.02 -11.15 -11.25
C VAL A 176 -10.63 -12.50 -10.64
N SER A 177 -10.10 -12.50 -9.42
CA SER A 177 -9.84 -13.72 -8.63
C SER A 177 -9.77 -13.40 -7.14
N LYS A 178 -9.84 -14.43 -6.30
CA LYS A 178 -9.79 -14.28 -4.83
C LYS A 178 -8.39 -13.94 -4.34
N GLN A 179 -8.32 -13.20 -3.21
CA GLN A 179 -7.09 -13.04 -2.45
C GLN A 179 -6.73 -14.37 -1.74
N PRO A 180 -5.45 -14.67 -1.53
CA PRO A 180 -4.28 -13.87 -1.90
C PRO A 180 -3.82 -14.08 -3.36
N GLY A 181 -4.41 -15.05 -4.07
CA GLY A 181 -3.99 -15.43 -5.43
C GLY A 181 -3.92 -14.26 -6.41
N LEU A 182 -4.90 -13.34 -6.34
CA LEU A 182 -4.91 -12.13 -7.14
C LEU A 182 -3.63 -11.29 -6.95
N CYS A 183 -3.26 -11.07 -5.70
CA CYS A 183 -2.09 -10.27 -5.36
C CYS A 183 -0.78 -10.97 -5.75
N TYR A 184 -0.70 -12.27 -5.54
CA TYR A 184 0.48 -13.09 -5.84
C TYR A 184 0.80 -13.19 -7.33
N SER A 185 -0.15 -12.89 -8.20
CA SER A 185 0.12 -12.88 -9.66
C SER A 185 1.20 -11.86 -10.05
N CYS A 186 1.37 -10.80 -9.26
CA CYS A 186 2.41 -9.79 -9.43
C CYS A 186 3.38 -9.74 -8.24
N HIS A 187 2.92 -10.02 -7.02
CA HIS A 187 3.70 -10.00 -5.79
C HIS A 187 4.23 -11.40 -5.42
N ALA A 188 5.01 -11.99 -6.32
CA ALA A 188 5.53 -13.37 -6.16
C ALA A 188 6.45 -13.53 -4.93
N GLU A 189 7.19 -12.48 -4.56
CA GLU A 189 8.05 -12.48 -3.37
C GLU A 189 7.22 -12.66 -2.10
N GLN A 190 6.06 -12.02 -2.03
CA GLN A 190 5.18 -12.15 -0.88
C GLN A 190 4.60 -13.57 -0.77
N LYS A 191 4.32 -14.22 -1.93
CA LYS A 191 3.92 -15.63 -1.93
C LYS A 191 5.00 -16.52 -1.33
N ALA A 192 6.27 -16.31 -1.68
CA ALA A 192 7.39 -17.04 -1.10
C ALA A 192 7.54 -16.74 0.40
N ASP A 193 7.34 -15.50 0.81
CA ASP A 193 7.41 -15.09 2.22
C ASP A 193 6.39 -15.86 3.06
N PHE A 194 5.15 -15.96 2.62
CA PHE A 194 4.09 -16.67 3.35
C PHE A 194 4.27 -18.19 3.41
N GLN A 195 5.32 -18.76 2.81
CA GLN A 195 5.70 -20.17 3.01
C GLN A 195 6.62 -20.40 4.25
N LYS A 196 7.08 -19.32 4.90
CA LYS A 196 7.88 -19.42 6.13
C LYS A 196 7.06 -20.00 7.29
N PRO A 197 7.73 -20.66 8.28
CA PRO A 197 7.03 -21.39 9.35
C PRO A 197 6.18 -20.50 10.27
N PHE A 198 6.62 -19.26 10.50
CA PHE A 198 5.89 -18.30 11.31
C PHE A 198 5.35 -17.20 10.40
N ARG A 199 4.02 -17.16 10.25
CA ARG A 199 3.36 -16.24 9.32
C ARG A 199 1.95 -15.85 9.78
N HIS A 200 1.45 -14.72 9.30
CA HIS A 200 0.02 -14.49 9.33
C HIS A 200 -0.68 -15.46 8.37
N ARG A 201 -1.88 -15.90 8.74
CA ARG A 201 -2.63 -16.96 8.03
C ARG A 201 -3.38 -16.41 6.80
N VAL A 202 -2.61 -15.85 5.87
CA VAL A 202 -3.14 -15.26 4.63
C VAL A 202 -3.49 -16.34 3.61
N ASP A 203 -2.65 -17.37 3.47
CA ASP A 203 -2.89 -18.48 2.54
C ASP A 203 -4.09 -19.33 2.95
N GLU A 204 -4.35 -19.41 4.25
CA GLU A 204 -5.51 -20.08 4.81
C GLU A 204 -6.79 -19.23 4.75
N GLY A 205 -6.71 -18.00 4.26
CA GLY A 205 -7.84 -17.09 4.08
C GLY A 205 -8.41 -16.46 5.36
N LEU A 206 -7.69 -16.58 6.50
CA LEU A 206 -8.11 -15.94 7.76
C LEU A 206 -7.83 -14.45 7.77
N ILE A 207 -6.84 -14.00 7.01
CA ILE A 207 -6.45 -12.62 6.84
C ILE A 207 -6.30 -12.35 5.36
N LYS A 208 -6.85 -11.22 4.88
CA LYS A 208 -6.71 -10.75 3.50
C LYS A 208 -5.56 -9.72 3.42
N CYS A 209 -4.90 -9.63 2.29
CA CYS A 209 -3.88 -8.59 2.06
C CYS A 209 -4.48 -7.19 2.32
N THR A 210 -5.74 -7.00 1.94
CA THR A 210 -6.50 -5.75 2.10
C THR A 210 -6.93 -5.44 3.53
N ASP A 211 -6.74 -6.35 4.48
CA ASP A 211 -6.96 -6.02 5.89
C ASP A 211 -5.89 -5.05 6.41
N CYS A 212 -4.68 -5.15 5.84
CA CYS A 212 -3.55 -4.29 6.19
C CYS A 212 -3.20 -3.27 5.11
N HIS A 213 -3.41 -3.58 3.83
CA HIS A 213 -3.07 -2.71 2.71
C HIS A 213 -4.31 -2.16 2.02
N ASN A 214 -4.21 -0.93 1.49
CA ASN A 214 -5.19 -0.42 0.54
C ASN A 214 -4.58 -0.41 -0.86
N ALA A 215 -5.04 -1.32 -1.72
CA ALA A 215 -4.57 -1.41 -3.10
C ALA A 215 -4.87 -0.14 -3.92
N HIS A 216 -5.83 0.68 -3.47
CA HIS A 216 -6.15 1.96 -4.09
C HIS A 216 -5.28 3.13 -3.60
N GLY A 217 -4.32 2.86 -2.71
CA GLY A 217 -3.39 3.87 -2.19
C GLY A 217 -3.73 4.37 -0.79
N THR A 218 -2.70 4.82 -0.12
CA THR A 218 -2.75 5.56 1.14
C THR A 218 -1.63 6.59 1.16
N LEU A 219 -1.66 7.49 2.12
CA LEU A 219 -0.57 8.44 2.37
C LEU A 219 0.62 7.80 3.13
N ARG A 220 0.52 6.51 3.47
CA ARG A 220 1.56 5.78 4.19
C ARG A 220 2.39 4.91 3.24
N ASP A 221 3.63 4.69 3.62
CA ASP A 221 4.52 3.78 2.91
C ASP A 221 3.89 2.40 2.71
N ARG A 222 4.21 1.76 1.58
CA ARG A 222 3.72 0.43 1.22
C ARG A 222 2.20 0.31 1.23
N GLN A 223 1.50 1.44 1.13
CA GLN A 223 0.04 1.52 1.10
C GLN A 223 -0.64 0.85 2.30
N VAL A 224 -0.01 0.90 3.48
CA VAL A 224 -0.58 0.36 4.72
C VAL A 224 -1.76 1.25 5.15
N ARG A 225 -2.87 0.62 5.53
CA ARG A 225 -4.06 1.32 6.04
C ARG A 225 -3.74 1.99 7.37
N SER A 226 -4.30 3.18 7.57
CA SER A 226 -4.31 3.83 8.89
C SER A 226 -5.48 3.29 9.69
N ALA A 227 -5.25 3.00 10.97
CA ALA A 227 -6.34 2.84 11.92
C ALA A 227 -6.88 4.21 12.35
N PRO A 228 -8.14 4.30 12.81
CA PRO A 228 -8.63 5.50 13.47
C PRO A 228 -7.67 5.95 14.57
N ASN A 229 -7.55 7.25 14.79
CA ASN A 229 -6.65 7.86 15.80
C ASN A 229 -5.15 7.67 15.54
N GLN A 230 -4.74 7.45 14.29
CA GLN A 230 -3.34 7.24 13.88
C GLN A 230 -2.68 5.99 14.48
N ASP A 231 -3.43 5.12 15.12
CA ASP A 231 -2.93 3.84 15.62
C ASP A 231 -2.36 2.98 14.48
N LEU A 232 -1.42 2.13 14.83
CA LEU A 232 -0.90 1.13 13.89
C LEU A 232 -2.01 0.13 13.54
N ILE A 233 -2.09 -0.25 12.28
CA ILE A 233 -3.08 -1.24 11.82
C ILE A 233 -3.02 -2.55 12.61
N CYS A 234 -1.86 -2.90 13.13
CA CYS A 234 -1.61 -4.12 13.91
C CYS A 234 -2.52 -4.23 15.13
N VAL A 235 -2.72 -3.13 15.84
CA VAL A 235 -3.48 -3.10 17.10
C VAL A 235 -4.99 -3.22 16.90
N LYS A 236 -5.45 -3.26 15.66
CA LYS A 236 -6.84 -3.61 15.33
C LYS A 236 -7.16 -5.04 15.77
N CYS A 237 -6.20 -5.95 15.64
CA CYS A 237 -6.32 -7.34 16.07
C CYS A 237 -5.50 -7.63 17.35
N HIS A 238 -4.33 -7.01 17.50
CA HIS A 238 -3.45 -7.12 18.66
C HIS A 238 -3.75 -6.03 19.69
N SER A 239 -5.01 -5.97 20.14
CA SER A 239 -5.52 -4.91 21.02
C SER A 239 -4.82 -4.85 22.37
N ASP A 240 -4.29 -5.98 22.85
CA ASP A 240 -3.51 -6.09 24.09
C ASP A 240 -2.14 -5.39 24.01
N LYS A 241 -1.71 -4.98 22.81
CA LYS A 241 -0.46 -4.23 22.57
C LYS A 241 -0.71 -2.75 22.27
N ARG A 242 -1.97 -2.31 22.30
CA ARG A 242 -2.35 -0.96 21.90
C ARG A 242 -1.94 0.11 22.92
N GLY A 243 -2.01 -0.22 24.19
CA GLY A 243 -1.95 0.80 25.23
C GLY A 243 -3.25 1.62 25.37
N PRO A 244 -3.24 2.80 25.99
CA PRO A 244 -2.04 3.44 26.55
C PRO A 244 -1.51 2.66 27.77
N PHE A 245 -0.18 2.64 27.92
CA PHE A 245 0.48 2.08 29.11
C PHE A 245 1.04 3.22 29.96
N VAL A 246 1.14 2.98 31.29
CA VAL A 246 1.79 3.95 32.20
C VAL A 246 3.26 4.11 31.84
N PHE A 247 3.91 3.01 31.46
CA PHE A 247 5.29 2.98 30.98
C PHE A 247 5.28 2.43 29.56
N GLU A 248 5.45 3.32 28.59
CA GLU A 248 5.50 2.97 27.18
C GLU A 248 6.93 2.66 26.76
N HIS A 249 7.11 1.65 25.92
CA HIS A 249 8.38 1.38 25.27
C HIS A 249 8.46 2.22 23.99
N GLU A 250 9.34 3.21 23.98
CA GLU A 250 9.37 4.25 22.96
C GLU A 250 9.43 3.72 21.52
N PRO A 251 10.26 2.70 21.16
CA PRO A 251 10.28 2.16 19.81
C PRO A 251 8.92 1.61 19.35
N VAL A 252 8.12 1.06 20.27
CA VAL A 252 6.77 0.56 19.94
C VAL A 252 5.85 1.71 19.58
N ARG A 253 5.97 2.85 20.29
CA ARG A 253 5.13 4.03 20.10
C ARG A 253 5.55 4.87 18.90
N VAL A 254 6.86 5.06 18.67
CA VAL A 254 7.40 5.97 17.66
C VAL A 254 7.67 5.27 16.34
N GLU A 255 8.38 4.15 16.36
CA GLU A 255 8.81 3.43 15.16
C GLU A 255 7.82 2.32 14.76
N GLY A 256 7.11 1.77 15.72
CA GLY A 256 6.06 0.78 15.53
C GLY A 256 6.54 -0.66 15.53
N CYS A 257 5.58 -1.56 15.36
CA CYS A 257 5.78 -3.00 15.44
C CYS A 257 6.85 -3.55 14.47
N PRO A 258 7.00 -3.02 13.24
CA PRO A 258 7.97 -3.54 12.26
C PRO A 258 9.44 -3.37 12.67
N THR A 259 9.75 -2.57 13.68
CA THR A 259 11.10 -2.44 14.25
C THR A 259 11.63 -3.77 14.79
N CYS A 260 10.74 -4.64 15.27
CA CYS A 260 11.10 -5.94 15.82
C CYS A 260 10.45 -7.12 15.08
N HIS A 261 9.34 -6.89 14.37
CA HIS A 261 8.55 -7.93 13.73
C HIS A 261 8.45 -7.76 12.22
N THR A 262 8.48 -8.86 11.48
CA THR A 262 8.12 -8.89 10.05
C THR A 262 6.63 -9.18 9.92
N PRO A 263 5.82 -8.26 9.36
CA PRO A 263 4.36 -8.43 9.39
C PRO A 263 3.84 -9.57 8.49
N HIS A 264 4.58 -10.00 7.49
CA HIS A 264 4.14 -11.10 6.62
C HIS A 264 4.50 -12.45 7.20
N ALA A 265 5.80 -12.72 7.34
CA ALA A 265 6.30 -13.98 7.84
C ALA A 265 7.76 -13.90 8.28
N SER A 266 8.19 -14.87 9.07
CA SER A 266 9.56 -15.01 9.56
C SER A 266 9.98 -16.48 9.64
N ALA A 267 11.27 -16.72 9.57
CA ALA A 267 11.86 -17.99 9.96
C ALA A 267 11.86 -18.18 11.50
N TYR A 268 11.57 -17.11 12.25
CA TYR A 268 11.68 -17.11 13.71
C TYR A 268 10.31 -16.95 14.39
N PRO A 269 10.12 -17.54 15.58
CA PRO A 269 8.88 -17.46 16.33
C PRO A 269 8.44 -16.01 16.55
N ARG A 270 7.11 -15.79 16.66
CA ARG A 270 6.50 -14.48 16.90
C ARG A 270 6.82 -13.45 15.81
N LEU A 271 7.15 -13.91 14.61
CA LEU A 271 7.50 -13.05 13.46
C LEU A 271 8.68 -12.12 13.73
N LEU A 272 9.64 -12.51 14.55
CA LEU A 272 10.79 -11.69 14.87
C LEU A 272 11.75 -11.55 13.67
N LEU A 273 12.48 -10.43 13.63
CA LEU A 273 13.51 -10.15 12.61
C LEU A 273 14.73 -11.07 12.76
N THR A 274 14.97 -11.61 13.95
CA THR A 274 16.14 -12.46 14.26
C THR A 274 15.80 -13.59 15.23
N ALA A 275 16.60 -14.65 15.21
CA ALA A 275 16.48 -15.77 16.14
C ALA A 275 16.79 -15.39 17.60
N ARG A 276 17.67 -14.43 17.80
CA ARG A 276 18.16 -14.02 19.11
C ARG A 276 17.49 -12.74 19.56
N VAL A 277 16.57 -12.83 20.54
CA VAL A 277 15.85 -11.68 21.07
C VAL A 277 16.81 -10.62 21.64
N ASN A 278 17.85 -11.05 22.37
CA ASN A 278 18.86 -10.11 22.91
C ASN A 278 19.56 -9.31 21.79
N ALA A 279 19.77 -9.87 20.62
CA ALA A 279 20.36 -9.13 19.52
C ALA A 279 19.44 -8.00 19.01
N LEU A 280 18.11 -8.12 19.12
CA LEU A 280 17.18 -7.02 18.84
C LEU A 280 17.33 -5.91 19.87
N CYS A 281 17.35 -6.27 21.15
CA CYS A 281 17.45 -5.30 22.24
C CYS A 281 18.78 -4.51 22.17
N LEU A 282 19.89 -5.20 21.90
CA LEU A 282 21.22 -4.62 21.82
C LEU A 282 21.46 -3.69 20.63
N GLN A 283 20.55 -3.61 19.68
CA GLN A 283 20.62 -2.62 18.62
C GLN A 283 20.45 -1.17 19.14
N CYS A 284 19.74 -1.02 20.26
CA CYS A 284 19.48 0.27 20.89
C CYS A 284 20.05 0.36 22.32
N HIS A 285 20.05 -0.76 23.06
CA HIS A 285 20.53 -0.83 24.43
C HIS A 285 22.01 -1.25 24.48
N GLU A 286 22.90 -0.37 24.06
CA GLU A 286 24.36 -0.63 24.04
C GLU A 286 24.95 -0.73 25.45
N GLN A 287 24.40 0.03 26.38
CA GLN A 287 24.87 0.08 27.77
C GLN A 287 23.89 -0.61 28.69
N ILE A 288 24.20 -1.82 29.11
CA ILE A 288 23.41 -2.58 30.07
C ILE A 288 24.11 -2.54 31.43
N PRO A 289 23.44 -2.10 32.51
CA PRO A 289 24.02 -2.08 33.84
C PRO A 289 24.54 -3.44 34.29
N THR A 290 25.82 -3.53 34.64
CA THR A 290 26.50 -4.82 34.92
C THR A 290 26.11 -5.47 36.24
N GLY A 291 25.52 -4.72 37.16
CA GLY A 291 25.20 -5.22 38.52
C GLY A 291 24.25 -6.43 38.53
N VAL A 292 23.15 -6.35 37.77
CA VAL A 292 22.15 -7.45 37.66
C VAL A 292 22.36 -8.26 36.40
N HIS A 293 23.00 -7.66 35.39
CA HIS A 293 23.21 -8.22 34.06
C HIS A 293 24.67 -8.61 33.85
N GLY A 294 25.24 -9.44 34.67
CA GLY A 294 26.62 -9.90 34.44
C GLY A 294 26.83 -10.38 33.00
N PRO A 295 28.08 -10.39 32.48
CA PRO A 295 28.38 -10.68 31.07
C PRO A 295 27.74 -11.95 30.54
N GLN A 296 27.57 -12.95 31.40
CA GLN A 296 26.96 -14.21 31.02
C GLN A 296 25.45 -14.10 30.79
N ASN A 297 24.74 -13.24 31.54
CA ASN A 297 23.31 -13.05 31.39
C ASN A 297 22.95 -12.21 30.15
N THR A 298 23.74 -11.23 29.81
CA THR A 298 23.53 -10.35 28.67
C THR A 298 23.56 -11.09 27.33
N TYR A 299 24.47 -12.07 27.19
CA TYR A 299 24.66 -12.77 25.92
C TYR A 299 24.02 -14.15 25.86
N ARG A 300 23.71 -14.78 26.96
CA ARG A 300 23.16 -16.15 27.04
C ARG A 300 21.68 -16.20 27.29
N SER A 301 21.12 -15.28 28.06
CA SER A 301 19.71 -15.23 28.42
C SER A 301 18.92 -14.29 27.51
N THR A 302 17.66 -14.61 27.24
CA THR A 302 16.78 -13.69 26.53
C THR A 302 16.25 -12.63 27.51
N CYS A 303 16.36 -11.36 27.14
CA CYS A 303 15.94 -10.21 27.96
C CYS A 303 14.47 -10.33 28.44
N ILE A 304 13.62 -10.89 27.59
CA ILE A 304 12.17 -11.03 27.85
C ILE A 304 11.81 -12.09 28.92
N ILE A 305 12.78 -12.80 29.49
CA ILE A 305 12.52 -13.67 30.66
C ILE A 305 12.13 -12.81 31.86
N CYS A 306 12.81 -11.67 32.04
CA CYS A 306 12.53 -10.71 33.09
C CYS A 306 11.70 -9.53 32.58
N HIS A 307 12.07 -8.96 31.43
CA HIS A 307 11.40 -7.82 30.80
C HIS A 307 10.24 -8.30 29.89
N ASN A 308 9.25 -8.94 30.48
CA ASN A 308 8.21 -9.66 29.72
C ASN A 308 7.05 -8.78 29.24
N SER A 309 6.97 -7.53 29.68
CA SER A 309 6.00 -6.53 29.25
C SER A 309 6.57 -5.52 28.27
N ILE A 310 7.45 -5.96 27.35
CA ILE A 310 8.24 -5.12 26.46
C ILE A 310 7.42 -4.20 25.53
N HIS A 311 6.15 -4.48 25.31
CA HIS A 311 5.28 -3.60 24.49
C HIS A 311 4.71 -2.42 25.27
N GLY A 312 4.88 -2.42 26.59
CA GLY A 312 4.41 -1.44 27.56
C GLY A 312 3.96 -2.12 28.86
N SER A 313 4.06 -1.41 29.97
CA SER A 313 3.71 -1.90 31.30
C SER A 313 2.90 -0.86 32.06
N ASN A 314 1.95 -1.32 32.86
CA ASN A 314 1.18 -0.47 33.79
C ASN A 314 1.75 -0.50 35.20
N VAL A 315 2.76 -1.34 35.44
CA VAL A 315 3.25 -1.60 36.82
C VAL A 315 4.76 -1.35 37.00
N SER A 316 5.54 -1.36 35.90
CA SER A 316 6.99 -1.26 36.00
C SER A 316 7.61 -0.53 34.79
N ASN A 317 8.45 0.47 35.07
CA ASN A 317 9.27 1.15 34.09
C ASN A 317 10.39 0.26 33.50
N PHE A 318 10.67 -0.87 34.13
CA PHE A 318 11.57 -1.91 33.60
C PHE A 318 10.83 -2.98 32.82
N PHE A 319 9.54 -2.81 32.55
CA PHE A 319 8.70 -3.74 31.80
C PHE A 319 8.59 -5.14 32.43
N PHE A 320 8.67 -5.23 33.73
CA PHE A 320 8.30 -6.41 34.49
C PHE A 320 6.77 -6.55 34.54
N LYS A 321 6.27 -7.76 34.74
CA LYS A 321 4.86 -8.01 35.08
C LYS A 321 4.57 -7.68 36.54
#